data_a7348cd6dad96fb61ddfde03791c1f67
#
_entry.id   a7348cd6dad96fb61ddfde03791c1f67
#
_cell.length_a   1.000
_cell.length_b   1.000
_cell.length_c   1.000
_cell.angle_alpha   90.00
_cell.angle_beta   90.00
_cell.angle_gamma   90.00
#
_symmetry.space_group_name_H-M   'P 1'
#
loop_
_entity.id
_entity.type
_entity.pdbx_description
1 polymer ?
#
loop_
_entity_poly.entity_id
_entity_poly.type
_entity_poly.pdbx_seq_one_letter_code
_entity_poly.pdbx_strand_id
1 'polypeptide(L)'
;MDASFFTQNRKKLAKQLPAESTLILFAGQAPYKSADERYPFTPNRNFYYLTGINRPNIILVMKKTESSLDETLFIEKADPVMEKWVGAILTQDEAKNRSGIKSISYLENFESSLSRTFFAESIKSIYLDLERREWSEGAAKAFSFAKHIQDHYPHLTIENAYPLITEMRVIKTDEEVQKIKEAINITKEGIYNVLRHAKSGLLENELEAHFDFVLKSSGVKDFAFHTILASGKNATVLHYEENDSMINEGNLVLLDLGAQKDYYNADISFTFPADGKFSSRQKEFYNIVLKALKETTSLIKPGLKFAELNERTKSILAEECIQLGLIKKEAELSNYYYHGVSHFLGLDTHDVGSYKDRVLEPGMVLTIEPGLYIEEEGIGIRIEDDILVTENGYENLSKDIIRSVEEIEAFMAENKS
;
A
#
# COMPACT_ATOMS: atom_id res chain seq x y z
N MET A 1 -5.59 8.33 -13.40
CA MET A 1 -4.35 8.72 -14.08
C MET A 1 -4.52 8.52 -15.56
N ASP A 2 -3.97 9.39 -16.36
CA ASP A 2 -4.02 9.31 -17.81
C ASP A 2 -2.75 8.68 -18.41
N ALA A 3 -2.73 8.49 -19.73
CA ALA A 3 -1.60 7.89 -20.44
C ALA A 3 -0.31 8.72 -20.34
N SER A 4 -0.40 10.04 -20.07
CA SER A 4 0.78 10.90 -19.96
C SER A 4 1.59 10.59 -18.71
N PHE A 5 0.94 10.29 -17.58
CA PHE A 5 1.56 9.86 -16.35
C PHE A 5 2.44 8.62 -16.57
N PHE A 6 1.87 7.56 -17.15
CA PHE A 6 2.60 6.31 -17.40
C PHE A 6 3.75 6.51 -18.40
N THR A 7 3.55 7.33 -19.42
CA THR A 7 4.59 7.69 -20.37
C THR A 7 5.75 8.43 -19.72
N GLN A 8 5.47 9.35 -18.80
CA GLN A 8 6.52 10.08 -18.06
C GLN A 8 7.32 9.14 -17.14
N ASN A 9 6.65 8.20 -16.46
CA ASN A 9 7.33 7.20 -15.62
C ASN A 9 8.28 6.33 -16.44
N ARG A 10 7.84 5.83 -17.61
CA ARG A 10 8.73 5.07 -18.51
C ARG A 10 9.90 5.91 -19.01
N LYS A 11 9.68 7.19 -19.34
CA LYS A 11 10.78 8.11 -19.72
C LYS A 11 11.77 8.37 -18.58
N LYS A 12 11.29 8.48 -17.34
CA LYS A 12 12.16 8.60 -16.16
C LYS A 12 13.00 7.35 -15.97
N LEU A 13 12.39 6.16 -16.04
CA LEU A 13 13.09 4.88 -15.94
C LEU A 13 14.11 4.70 -17.07
N ALA A 14 13.73 5.02 -18.30
CA ALA A 14 14.62 4.90 -19.47
C ALA A 14 15.91 5.74 -19.34
N LYS A 15 15.89 6.86 -18.62
CA LYS A 15 17.10 7.65 -18.36
C LYS A 15 18.12 6.91 -17.46
N GLN A 16 17.64 6.00 -16.62
CA GLN A 16 18.47 5.22 -15.70
C GLN A 16 19.01 3.93 -16.33
N LEU A 17 18.35 3.44 -17.40
CA LEU A 17 18.83 2.26 -18.13
C LEU A 17 20.02 2.63 -19.03
N PRO A 18 21.04 1.77 -19.16
CA PRO A 18 22.11 1.98 -20.14
C PRO A 18 21.61 1.75 -21.57
N ALA A 19 22.34 2.25 -22.54
CA ALA A 19 22.13 1.85 -23.93
C ALA A 19 22.42 0.34 -24.10
N GLU A 20 21.92 -0.26 -25.20
CA GLU A 20 22.04 -1.69 -25.50
C GLU A 20 21.40 -2.59 -24.41
N SER A 21 20.30 -2.10 -23.78
CA SER A 21 19.56 -2.82 -22.77
C SER A 21 18.10 -3.02 -23.16
N THR A 22 17.49 -4.07 -22.62
CA THR A 22 16.05 -4.35 -22.75
C THR A 22 15.44 -4.58 -21.40
N LEU A 23 14.43 -3.77 -21.01
CA LEU A 23 13.61 -4.03 -19.85
C LEU A 23 12.40 -4.88 -20.25
N ILE A 24 12.10 -5.91 -19.45
CA ILE A 24 10.93 -6.78 -19.64
C ILE A 24 10.20 -6.90 -18.32
N LEU A 25 8.92 -6.50 -18.31
CA LEU A 25 8.05 -6.61 -17.15
C LEU A 25 6.79 -7.41 -17.46
N PHE A 26 6.38 -8.22 -16.52
CA PHE A 26 5.19 -9.06 -16.58
C PHE A 26 4.08 -8.50 -15.70
N ALA A 27 2.86 -8.40 -16.24
CA ALA A 27 1.69 -8.03 -15.44
C ALA A 27 1.37 -9.06 -14.34
N GLY A 28 1.73 -10.32 -14.56
CA GLY A 28 1.40 -11.44 -13.69
C GLY A 28 0.13 -12.17 -14.11
N GLN A 29 -0.29 -13.08 -13.23
CA GLN A 29 -1.51 -13.89 -13.35
C GLN A 29 -2.15 -14.02 -11.98
N ALA A 30 -3.48 -14.13 -11.93
CA ALA A 30 -4.16 -14.45 -10.67
C ALA A 30 -3.81 -15.89 -10.26
N PRO A 31 -3.46 -16.14 -8.99
CA PRO A 31 -3.26 -17.49 -8.48
C PRO A 31 -4.59 -18.27 -8.46
N TYR A 32 -4.51 -19.59 -8.46
CA TYR A 32 -5.68 -20.43 -8.22
C TYR A 32 -6.10 -20.34 -6.76
N LYS A 33 -7.40 -20.17 -6.55
CA LYS A 33 -8.06 -20.19 -5.24
C LYS A 33 -8.52 -21.61 -4.88
N SER A 34 -9.21 -22.26 -5.84
CA SER A 34 -9.74 -23.62 -5.69
C SER A 34 -10.11 -24.17 -7.07
N ALA A 35 -9.68 -25.37 -7.40
CA ALA A 35 -9.98 -26.04 -8.67
C ALA A 35 -9.68 -25.14 -9.88
N ASP A 36 -10.71 -24.74 -10.61
CA ASP A 36 -10.64 -23.83 -11.76
C ASP A 36 -10.91 -22.35 -11.39
N GLU A 37 -11.32 -22.08 -10.14
CA GLU A 37 -11.54 -20.72 -9.64
C GLU A 37 -10.19 -20.02 -9.34
N ARG A 38 -10.06 -18.76 -9.77
CA ARG A 38 -8.91 -17.93 -9.44
C ARG A 38 -9.29 -16.83 -8.47
N TYR A 39 -8.32 -16.38 -7.67
CA TYR A 39 -8.47 -15.11 -6.96
C TYR A 39 -8.67 -13.95 -7.96
N PRO A 40 -9.27 -12.81 -7.52
CA PRO A 40 -9.28 -11.60 -8.33
C PRO A 40 -7.87 -11.25 -8.80
N PHE A 41 -7.75 -10.86 -10.07
CA PHE A 41 -6.46 -10.45 -10.62
C PHE A 41 -6.04 -9.10 -10.07
N THR A 42 -4.81 -9.03 -9.61
CA THR A 42 -4.12 -7.79 -9.28
C THR A 42 -2.78 -7.76 -10.03
N PRO A 43 -2.44 -6.67 -10.75
CA PRO A 43 -1.21 -6.59 -11.51
C PRO A 43 0.01 -6.43 -10.59
N ASN A 44 1.18 -6.88 -11.05
CA ASN A 44 2.44 -6.46 -10.46
C ASN A 44 2.46 -4.93 -10.40
N ARG A 45 2.77 -4.36 -9.22
CA ARG A 45 2.67 -2.91 -8.98
C ARG A 45 3.65 -2.10 -9.82
N ASN A 46 4.85 -2.61 -10.07
CA ASN A 46 5.85 -1.97 -10.92
C ASN A 46 5.42 -1.97 -12.39
N PHE A 47 4.81 -3.07 -12.86
CA PHE A 47 4.20 -3.11 -14.19
C PHE A 47 3.04 -2.09 -14.31
N TYR A 48 2.15 -2.04 -13.31
CA TYR A 48 1.04 -1.09 -13.29
C TYR A 48 1.54 0.36 -13.27
N TYR A 49 2.53 0.69 -12.45
CA TYR A 49 3.15 2.00 -12.35
C TYR A 49 3.69 2.54 -13.67
N LEU A 50 4.10 1.64 -14.57
CA LEU A 50 4.65 1.98 -15.88
C LEU A 50 3.63 1.91 -17.03
N THR A 51 2.47 1.25 -16.85
CA THR A 51 1.54 0.99 -17.95
C THR A 51 0.10 1.42 -17.70
N GLY A 52 -0.34 1.48 -16.46
CA GLY A 52 -1.73 1.69 -16.07
C GLY A 52 -2.67 0.54 -16.44
N ILE A 53 -2.12 -0.60 -16.87
CA ILE A 53 -2.93 -1.72 -17.34
C ILE A 53 -3.18 -2.71 -16.21
N ASN A 54 -4.46 -2.99 -15.99
CA ASN A 54 -4.97 -3.95 -15.04
C ASN A 54 -5.60 -5.14 -15.79
N ARG A 55 -4.76 -5.95 -16.42
CA ARG A 55 -5.14 -7.19 -17.11
C ARG A 55 -4.01 -8.21 -16.98
N PRO A 56 -4.31 -9.52 -16.82
CA PRO A 56 -3.30 -10.57 -16.71
C PRO A 56 -2.59 -10.79 -18.06
N ASN A 57 -1.50 -11.55 -18.01
CA ASN A 57 -0.77 -12.05 -19.18
C ASN A 57 -0.20 -10.99 -20.11
N ILE A 58 -0.03 -9.75 -19.68
CA ILE A 58 0.55 -8.69 -20.50
C ILE A 58 2.03 -8.55 -20.19
N ILE A 59 2.81 -8.26 -21.22
CA ILE A 59 4.25 -8.07 -21.11
C ILE A 59 4.62 -6.70 -21.68
N LEU A 60 5.34 -5.90 -20.90
CA LEU A 60 5.97 -4.67 -21.36
C LEU A 60 7.41 -4.98 -21.77
N VAL A 61 7.82 -4.56 -22.95
CA VAL A 61 9.20 -4.57 -23.41
C VAL A 61 9.61 -3.13 -23.75
N MET A 62 10.68 -2.66 -23.12
CA MET A 62 11.31 -1.38 -23.44
C MET A 62 12.74 -1.65 -23.86
N LYS A 63 13.07 -1.37 -25.10
CA LYS A 63 14.40 -1.55 -25.68
C LYS A 63 15.07 -0.18 -25.82
N LYS A 64 16.25 -0.03 -25.21
CA LYS A 64 17.06 1.17 -25.29
C LYS A 64 18.32 0.95 -26.10
N THR A 65 18.46 1.70 -27.18
CA THR A 65 19.67 1.79 -27.99
C THR A 65 20.40 3.10 -27.70
N GLU A 66 21.52 3.36 -28.35
CA GLU A 66 22.22 4.66 -28.28
C GLU A 66 21.33 5.84 -28.69
N SER A 67 20.44 5.63 -29.67
CA SER A 67 19.68 6.70 -30.33
C SER A 67 18.16 6.61 -30.11
N SER A 68 17.63 5.50 -29.61
CA SER A 68 16.17 5.28 -29.50
C SER A 68 15.75 4.58 -28.23
N LEU A 69 14.47 4.78 -27.91
CA LEU A 69 13.72 4.01 -26.94
C LEU A 69 12.49 3.43 -27.66
N ASP A 70 12.46 2.12 -27.81
CA ASP A 70 11.33 1.42 -28.41
C ASP A 70 10.52 0.74 -27.32
N GLU A 71 9.22 1.01 -27.27
CA GLU A 71 8.29 0.46 -26.27
C GLU A 71 7.25 -0.41 -26.97
N THR A 72 7.07 -1.63 -26.50
CA THR A 72 6.05 -2.56 -27.04
C THR A 72 5.31 -3.26 -25.89
N LEU A 73 3.97 -3.28 -25.98
CA LEU A 73 3.15 -4.15 -25.17
C LEU A 73 2.75 -5.40 -25.96
N PHE A 74 2.92 -6.54 -25.32
CA PHE A 74 2.44 -7.82 -25.82
C PHE A 74 1.17 -8.20 -25.05
N ILE A 75 0.05 -8.33 -25.75
CA ILE A 75 -1.27 -8.61 -25.20
C ILE A 75 -1.83 -9.92 -25.74
N GLU A 76 -2.81 -10.48 -25.05
CA GLU A 76 -3.54 -11.64 -25.55
C GLU A 76 -4.33 -11.27 -26.81
N LYS A 77 -4.44 -12.21 -27.73
CA LYS A 77 -5.31 -12.07 -28.89
C LYS A 77 -6.74 -12.40 -28.48
N ALA A 78 -7.69 -11.56 -28.90
CA ALA A 78 -9.10 -11.81 -28.62
C ALA A 78 -9.56 -13.14 -29.24
N ASP A 79 -10.20 -13.97 -28.44
CA ASP A 79 -10.89 -15.19 -28.88
C ASP A 79 -12.38 -15.01 -28.61
N PRO A 80 -13.23 -14.90 -29.66
CA PRO A 80 -14.67 -14.67 -29.47
C PRO A 80 -15.39 -15.77 -28.68
N VAL A 81 -14.83 -16.98 -28.60
CA VAL A 81 -15.38 -18.06 -27.76
C VAL A 81 -15.05 -17.79 -26.32
N MET A 82 -13.78 -17.50 -26.02
CA MET A 82 -13.33 -17.20 -24.66
C MET A 82 -13.96 -15.92 -24.10
N GLU A 83 -14.20 -14.91 -24.93
CA GLU A 83 -14.86 -13.67 -24.49
C GLU A 83 -16.29 -13.91 -23.97
N LYS A 84 -16.96 -14.95 -24.43
CA LYS A 84 -18.27 -15.36 -23.89
C LYS A 84 -18.17 -15.95 -22.46
N TRP A 85 -17.00 -16.44 -22.08
CA TRP A 85 -16.76 -17.04 -20.76
C TRP A 85 -16.18 -16.04 -19.75
N VAL A 86 -15.22 -15.22 -20.18
CA VAL A 86 -14.44 -14.37 -19.26
C VAL A 86 -14.69 -12.87 -19.46
N GLY A 87 -15.54 -12.49 -20.40
CA GLY A 87 -15.77 -11.10 -20.79
C GLY A 87 -14.75 -10.58 -21.81
N ALA A 88 -14.88 -9.32 -22.19
CA ALA A 88 -14.05 -8.69 -23.22
C ALA A 88 -12.56 -8.65 -22.82
N ILE A 89 -11.70 -9.04 -23.73
CA ILE A 89 -10.24 -8.99 -23.62
C ILE A 89 -9.76 -7.57 -24.03
N LEU A 90 -8.63 -7.15 -23.47
CA LEU A 90 -8.04 -5.84 -23.76
C LEU A 90 -7.70 -5.72 -25.24
N THR A 91 -8.31 -4.75 -25.91
CA THR A 91 -8.03 -4.44 -27.31
C THR A 91 -6.72 -3.66 -27.47
N GLN A 92 -6.16 -3.66 -28.68
CA GLN A 92 -4.95 -2.87 -28.99
C GLN A 92 -5.18 -1.37 -28.77
N ASP A 93 -6.36 -0.85 -29.13
CA ASP A 93 -6.67 0.58 -28.98
C ASP A 93 -6.87 0.96 -27.51
N GLU A 94 -7.51 0.12 -26.72
CA GLU A 94 -7.60 0.33 -25.26
C GLU A 94 -6.21 0.30 -24.61
N ALA A 95 -5.34 -0.65 -25.00
CA ALA A 95 -3.97 -0.72 -24.51
C ALA A 95 -3.18 0.54 -24.84
N LYS A 96 -3.26 1.05 -26.10
CA LYS A 96 -2.64 2.31 -26.52
C LYS A 96 -3.17 3.50 -25.73
N ASN A 97 -4.49 3.64 -25.63
CA ASN A 97 -5.14 4.76 -24.98
C ASN A 97 -4.81 4.82 -23.48
N ARG A 98 -4.71 3.66 -22.83
CA ARG A 98 -4.43 3.57 -21.39
C ARG A 98 -2.96 3.78 -21.07
N SER A 99 -2.07 3.15 -21.82
CA SER A 99 -0.63 3.18 -21.53
C SER A 99 0.15 4.29 -22.22
N GLY A 100 -0.38 4.84 -23.31
CA GLY A 100 0.35 5.75 -24.22
C GLY A 100 1.40 5.03 -25.10
N ILE A 101 1.51 3.70 -25.02
CA ILE A 101 2.44 2.92 -25.85
C ILE A 101 1.82 2.70 -27.23
N LYS A 102 2.56 3.06 -28.28
CA LYS A 102 2.07 3.01 -29.67
C LYS A 102 2.16 1.63 -30.29
N SER A 103 3.21 0.88 -29.95
CA SER A 103 3.44 -0.46 -30.50
C SER A 103 2.76 -1.50 -29.61
N ILE A 104 1.72 -2.14 -30.15
CA ILE A 104 1.03 -3.26 -29.51
C ILE A 104 1.16 -4.49 -30.40
N SER A 105 1.60 -5.59 -29.83
CA SER A 105 1.73 -6.89 -30.50
C SER A 105 0.97 -7.97 -29.71
N TYR A 106 0.82 -9.14 -30.32
CA TYR A 106 0.22 -10.27 -29.62
C TYR A 106 1.28 -11.14 -28.95
N LEU A 107 0.93 -11.79 -27.83
CA LEU A 107 1.82 -12.66 -27.06
C LEU A 107 2.46 -13.78 -27.89
N GLU A 108 1.74 -14.29 -28.88
CA GLU A 108 2.26 -15.30 -29.83
C GLU A 108 3.53 -14.84 -30.58
N ASN A 109 3.75 -13.52 -30.68
CA ASN A 109 4.93 -12.94 -31.31
C ASN A 109 6.07 -12.60 -30.34
N PHE A 110 5.87 -12.75 -29.03
CA PHE A 110 6.81 -12.28 -28.01
C PHE A 110 8.19 -12.93 -28.15
N GLU A 111 8.24 -14.27 -28.14
CA GLU A 111 9.51 -15.01 -28.22
C GLU A 111 10.24 -14.77 -29.54
N SER A 112 9.51 -14.78 -30.66
CA SER A 112 10.10 -14.52 -31.98
C SER A 112 10.61 -13.08 -32.13
N SER A 113 9.96 -12.13 -31.49
CA SER A 113 10.41 -10.73 -31.43
C SER A 113 11.70 -10.58 -30.64
N LEU A 114 11.77 -11.20 -29.45
CA LEU A 114 12.98 -11.16 -28.62
C LEU A 114 14.16 -11.88 -29.33
N SER A 115 13.92 -13.05 -29.91
CA SER A 115 14.98 -13.79 -30.62
C SER A 115 15.57 -12.96 -31.76
N ARG A 116 14.72 -12.24 -32.50
CA ARG A 116 15.21 -11.32 -33.56
C ARG A 116 16.01 -10.17 -32.98
N THR A 117 15.55 -9.58 -31.89
CA THR A 117 16.24 -8.48 -31.18
C THR A 117 17.63 -8.94 -30.72
N PHE A 118 17.73 -10.08 -30.05
CA PHE A 118 19.00 -10.59 -29.52
C PHE A 118 19.97 -11.07 -30.64
N PHE A 119 19.44 -11.49 -31.79
CA PHE A 119 20.26 -11.89 -32.93
C PHE A 119 20.75 -10.69 -33.76
N ALA A 120 19.87 -9.72 -34.02
CA ALA A 120 20.12 -8.65 -34.97
C ALA A 120 20.65 -7.35 -34.36
N GLU A 121 20.55 -7.19 -33.06
CA GLU A 121 20.89 -5.95 -32.38
C GLU A 121 21.91 -6.19 -31.26
N SER A 122 22.71 -5.15 -30.95
CA SER A 122 23.77 -5.19 -29.92
C SER A 122 23.18 -5.05 -28.52
N ILE A 123 22.27 -5.95 -28.13
CA ILE A 123 21.76 -5.96 -26.72
C ILE A 123 22.80 -6.66 -25.85
N LYS A 124 23.12 -6.06 -24.71
CA LYS A 124 24.07 -6.58 -23.71
C LYS A 124 23.43 -7.01 -22.41
N SER A 125 22.34 -6.32 -22.01
CA SER A 125 21.71 -6.58 -20.73
C SER A 125 20.19 -6.63 -20.82
N ILE A 126 19.61 -7.47 -19.96
CA ILE A 126 18.16 -7.59 -19.77
C ILE A 126 17.83 -7.21 -18.34
N TYR A 127 16.97 -6.23 -18.17
CA TYR A 127 16.45 -5.75 -16.91
C TYR A 127 15.11 -6.43 -16.63
N LEU A 128 14.99 -7.09 -15.47
CA LEU A 128 13.78 -7.78 -15.02
C LEU A 128 13.40 -7.28 -13.63
N ASP A 129 12.11 -7.26 -13.33
CA ASP A 129 11.64 -7.05 -11.96
C ASP A 129 11.86 -8.33 -11.15
N LEU A 130 12.98 -8.38 -10.46
CA LEU A 130 13.42 -9.54 -9.66
C LEU A 130 13.13 -9.31 -8.17
N GLU A 131 11.92 -8.83 -7.87
CA GLU A 131 11.43 -8.73 -6.49
C GLU A 131 11.44 -10.11 -5.85
N ARG A 132 12.02 -10.20 -4.65
CA ARG A 132 11.97 -11.37 -3.79
C ARG A 132 12.07 -10.90 -2.33
N ARG A 133 11.00 -11.11 -1.58
CA ARG A 133 10.91 -10.67 -0.18
C ARG A 133 11.47 -11.72 0.78
N GLU A 134 11.25 -13.00 0.48
CA GLU A 134 11.69 -14.11 1.33
C GLU A 134 12.43 -15.18 0.52
N TRP A 135 13.35 -15.89 1.20
CA TRP A 135 14.13 -16.96 0.57
C TRP A 135 13.23 -18.09 0.04
N SER A 136 12.18 -18.43 0.79
CA SER A 136 11.22 -19.51 0.49
C SER A 136 10.14 -19.11 -0.52
N GLU A 137 10.08 -17.85 -0.92
CA GLU A 137 9.08 -17.37 -1.87
C GLU A 137 9.20 -18.09 -3.21
N GLY A 138 8.05 -18.52 -3.75
CA GLY A 138 7.96 -19.17 -5.06
C GLY A 138 8.53 -18.30 -6.18
N ALA A 139 9.12 -18.92 -7.19
CA ALA A 139 9.71 -18.18 -8.30
C ALA A 139 8.62 -17.47 -9.13
N ALA A 140 8.61 -16.14 -9.09
CA ALA A 140 7.81 -15.33 -10.01
C ALA A 140 8.23 -15.58 -11.48
N LYS A 141 7.34 -15.27 -12.43
CA LYS A 141 7.59 -15.47 -13.88
C LYS A 141 8.91 -14.84 -14.34
N ALA A 142 9.30 -13.71 -13.78
CA ALA A 142 10.57 -13.04 -14.09
C ALA A 142 11.79 -13.92 -13.76
N PHE A 143 11.78 -14.68 -12.66
CA PHE A 143 12.90 -15.56 -12.31
C PHE A 143 13.03 -16.76 -13.24
N SER A 144 11.91 -17.42 -13.59
CA SER A 144 11.93 -18.51 -14.58
C SER A 144 12.33 -18.02 -15.96
N PHE A 145 11.93 -16.82 -16.33
CA PHE A 145 12.35 -16.17 -17.57
C PHE A 145 13.85 -15.81 -17.55
N ALA A 146 14.36 -15.27 -16.45
CA ALA A 146 15.79 -15.01 -16.27
C ALA A 146 16.63 -16.27 -16.50
N LYS A 147 16.22 -17.39 -15.89
CA LYS A 147 16.89 -18.68 -16.08
C LYS A 147 16.85 -19.13 -17.56
N HIS A 148 15.69 -19.01 -18.22
CA HIS A 148 15.57 -19.34 -19.64
C HIS A 148 16.54 -18.51 -20.51
N ILE A 149 16.67 -17.21 -20.24
CA ILE A 149 17.62 -16.35 -20.95
C ILE A 149 19.06 -16.79 -20.70
N GLN A 150 19.44 -17.08 -19.48
CA GLN A 150 20.80 -17.54 -19.15
C GLN A 150 21.15 -18.84 -19.87
N ASP A 151 20.21 -19.76 -19.97
CA ASP A 151 20.41 -21.06 -20.62
C ASP A 151 20.55 -20.94 -22.17
N HIS A 152 19.85 -19.99 -22.80
CA HIS A 152 19.77 -19.87 -24.27
C HIS A 152 20.58 -18.72 -24.85
N TYR A 153 20.84 -17.67 -24.06
CA TYR A 153 21.57 -16.46 -24.47
C TYR A 153 22.67 -16.10 -23.43
N PRO A 154 23.68 -16.97 -23.24
CA PRO A 154 24.67 -16.84 -22.15
C PRO A 154 25.56 -15.60 -22.27
N HIS A 155 25.51 -14.89 -23.39
CA HIS A 155 26.23 -13.62 -23.60
C HIS A 155 25.49 -12.41 -23.05
N LEU A 156 24.21 -12.55 -22.64
CA LEU A 156 23.42 -11.48 -22.07
C LEU A 156 23.55 -11.46 -20.54
N THR A 157 23.70 -10.28 -19.96
CA THR A 157 23.65 -10.10 -18.51
C THR A 157 22.22 -9.89 -18.04
N ILE A 158 21.86 -10.47 -16.90
CA ILE A 158 20.57 -10.24 -16.24
C ILE A 158 20.78 -9.23 -15.13
N GLU A 159 20.00 -8.16 -15.13
CA GLU A 159 20.04 -7.06 -14.19
C GLU A 159 18.68 -6.92 -13.48
N ASN A 160 18.71 -6.46 -12.22
CA ASN A 160 17.49 -6.25 -11.44
C ASN A 160 16.95 -4.82 -11.63
N ALA A 161 15.77 -4.69 -12.25
CA ALA A 161 15.07 -3.43 -12.42
C ALA A 161 14.33 -2.96 -11.14
N TYR A 162 14.07 -3.87 -10.20
CA TYR A 162 13.27 -3.58 -9.00
C TYR A 162 13.75 -2.33 -8.26
N PRO A 163 15.04 -2.17 -7.89
CA PRO A 163 15.50 -0.99 -7.17
C PRO A 163 15.31 0.31 -7.95
N LEU A 164 15.45 0.28 -9.28
CA LEU A 164 15.28 1.46 -10.12
C LEU A 164 13.84 1.96 -10.11
N ILE A 165 12.87 1.03 -10.18
CA ILE A 165 11.45 1.35 -10.24
C ILE A 165 10.94 1.75 -8.85
N THR A 166 11.37 1.04 -7.80
CA THR A 166 10.92 1.31 -6.44
C THR A 166 11.36 2.66 -5.92
N GLU A 167 12.59 3.09 -6.21
CA GLU A 167 13.04 4.44 -5.85
C GLU A 167 12.23 5.55 -6.57
N MET A 168 11.74 5.29 -7.78
CA MET A 168 10.84 6.23 -8.45
C MET A 168 9.46 6.30 -7.76
N ARG A 169 8.97 5.19 -7.19
CA ARG A 169 7.69 5.11 -6.48
C ARG A 169 7.71 5.78 -5.11
N VAL A 170 8.89 5.91 -4.48
CA VAL A 170 9.04 6.58 -3.17
C VAL A 170 8.57 8.03 -3.25
N ILE A 171 8.88 8.75 -4.33
CA ILE A 171 8.49 10.14 -4.53
C ILE A 171 7.21 10.21 -5.37
N LYS A 172 6.10 10.51 -4.73
CA LYS A 172 4.78 10.61 -5.35
C LYS A 172 4.62 11.92 -6.11
N THR A 173 3.98 11.82 -7.27
CA THR A 173 3.49 12.97 -8.02
C THR A 173 2.17 13.48 -7.43
N ASP A 174 1.73 14.68 -7.83
CA ASP A 174 0.44 15.24 -7.39
C ASP A 174 -0.73 14.33 -7.77
N GLU A 175 -0.68 13.66 -8.93
CA GLU A 175 -1.71 12.72 -9.37
C GLU A 175 -1.78 11.47 -8.47
N GLU A 176 -0.64 10.98 -7.99
CA GLU A 176 -0.56 9.86 -7.05
C GLU A 176 -1.10 10.27 -5.68
N VAL A 177 -0.69 11.42 -5.18
CA VAL A 177 -1.20 11.99 -3.92
C VAL A 177 -2.72 12.18 -3.98
N GLN A 178 -3.26 12.63 -5.12
CA GLN A 178 -4.69 12.76 -5.29
C GLN A 178 -5.42 11.40 -5.18
N LYS A 179 -4.83 10.31 -5.70
CA LYS A 179 -5.42 8.96 -5.55
C LYS A 179 -5.39 8.47 -4.10
N ILE A 180 -4.33 8.76 -3.37
CA ILE A 180 -4.25 8.47 -1.93
C ILE A 180 -5.33 9.26 -1.17
N LYS A 181 -5.51 10.56 -1.45
CA LYS A 181 -6.58 11.39 -0.86
C LYS A 181 -7.98 10.83 -1.17
N GLU A 182 -8.22 10.34 -2.39
CA GLU A 182 -9.49 9.67 -2.75
C GLU A 182 -9.71 8.40 -1.91
N ALA A 183 -8.67 7.60 -1.71
CA ALA A 183 -8.73 6.41 -0.85
C ALA A 183 -9.00 6.78 0.63
N ILE A 184 -8.30 7.78 1.16
CA ILE A 184 -8.50 8.29 2.53
C ILE A 184 -9.93 8.80 2.74
N ASN A 185 -10.50 9.51 1.78
CA ASN A 185 -11.88 9.97 1.89
C ASN A 185 -12.89 8.83 1.97
N ILE A 186 -12.70 7.77 1.17
CA ILE A 186 -13.56 6.58 1.24
C ILE A 186 -13.38 5.88 2.59
N THR A 187 -12.15 5.76 3.07
CA THR A 187 -11.81 5.18 4.39
C THR A 187 -12.50 5.96 5.52
N LYS A 188 -12.42 7.30 5.49
CA LYS A 188 -13.10 8.19 6.45
C LYS A 188 -14.60 7.94 6.50
N GLU A 189 -15.28 7.89 5.35
CA GLU A 189 -16.72 7.60 5.31
C GLU A 189 -17.03 6.20 5.86
N GLY A 190 -16.16 5.24 5.61
CA GLY A 190 -16.25 3.90 6.18
C GLY A 190 -16.13 3.90 7.70
N ILE A 191 -15.12 4.59 8.26
CA ILE A 191 -14.94 4.76 9.71
C ILE A 191 -16.20 5.39 10.33
N TYR A 192 -16.70 6.47 9.74
CA TYR A 192 -17.91 7.14 10.25
C TYR A 192 -19.14 6.26 10.15
N ASN A 193 -19.24 5.39 9.15
CA ASN A 193 -20.33 4.41 9.08
C ASN A 193 -20.22 3.35 10.19
N VAL A 194 -19.01 2.88 10.49
CA VAL A 194 -18.75 1.98 11.63
C VAL A 194 -19.16 2.65 12.94
N LEU A 195 -18.73 3.91 13.19
CA LEU A 195 -19.08 4.64 14.43
C LEU A 195 -20.59 4.80 14.63
N ARG A 196 -21.36 5.02 13.55
CA ARG A 196 -22.84 5.15 13.64
C ARG A 196 -23.53 3.87 14.08
N HIS A 197 -22.92 2.72 13.81
CA HIS A 197 -23.51 1.41 14.10
C HIS A 197 -22.85 0.71 15.30
N ALA A 198 -21.81 1.30 15.86
CA ALA A 198 -21.06 0.72 16.96
C ALA A 198 -21.89 0.64 18.25
N LYS A 199 -21.92 -0.55 18.85
CA LYS A 199 -22.49 -0.83 20.17
C LYS A 199 -21.95 -2.15 20.70
N SER A 200 -21.95 -2.31 22.03
CA SER A 200 -21.72 -3.61 22.66
C SER A 200 -22.78 -4.65 22.26
N GLY A 201 -22.42 -5.91 22.29
CA GLY A 201 -23.27 -7.05 21.93
C GLY A 201 -23.25 -7.43 20.45
N LEU A 202 -22.54 -6.68 19.58
CA LEU A 202 -22.23 -7.10 18.21
C LEU A 202 -20.99 -7.99 18.18
N LEU A 203 -20.86 -8.82 17.16
CA LEU A 203 -19.59 -9.42 16.78
C LEU A 203 -18.73 -8.39 16.02
N GLU A 204 -17.41 -8.55 16.09
CA GLU A 204 -16.46 -7.69 15.39
C GLU A 204 -16.73 -7.66 13.88
N ASN A 205 -16.97 -8.81 13.24
CA ASN A 205 -17.28 -8.90 11.80
C ASN A 205 -18.66 -8.30 11.43
N GLU A 206 -19.61 -8.27 12.35
CA GLU A 206 -20.88 -7.56 12.09
C GLU A 206 -20.64 -6.07 11.97
N LEU A 207 -19.73 -5.54 12.79
CA LEU A 207 -19.35 -4.12 12.75
C LEU A 207 -18.44 -3.81 11.55
N GLU A 208 -17.52 -4.70 11.19
CA GLU A 208 -16.68 -4.61 9.99
C GLU A 208 -17.52 -4.50 8.70
N ALA A 209 -18.63 -5.25 8.62
CA ALA A 209 -19.51 -5.23 7.45
C ALA A 209 -20.03 -3.81 7.10
N HIS A 210 -20.06 -2.89 8.05
CA HIS A 210 -20.41 -1.49 7.80
C HIS A 210 -19.31 -0.73 7.07
N PHE A 211 -18.04 -1.07 7.27
CA PHE A 211 -16.92 -0.56 6.47
C PHE A 211 -16.98 -1.11 5.04
N ASP A 212 -17.15 -2.42 4.90
CA ASP A 212 -17.26 -3.12 3.62
C ASP A 212 -18.38 -2.56 2.75
N PHE A 213 -19.52 -2.25 3.36
CA PHE A 213 -20.64 -1.65 2.65
C PHE A 213 -20.25 -0.33 1.98
N VAL A 214 -19.50 0.54 2.70
CA VAL A 214 -19.05 1.82 2.15
C VAL A 214 -18.06 1.62 1.02
N LEU A 215 -17.09 0.71 1.17
CA LEU A 215 -16.15 0.39 0.11
C LEU A 215 -16.86 -0.05 -1.17
N LYS A 216 -17.76 -1.03 -1.06
CA LYS A 216 -18.50 -1.57 -2.21
C LYS A 216 -19.43 -0.53 -2.84
N SER A 217 -20.14 0.26 -2.03
CA SER A 217 -21.03 1.32 -2.53
C SER A 217 -20.27 2.47 -3.20
N SER A 218 -19.02 2.68 -2.83
CA SER A 218 -18.09 3.64 -3.46
C SER A 218 -17.40 3.09 -4.72
N GLY A 219 -17.74 1.86 -5.14
CA GLY A 219 -17.17 1.22 -6.31
C GLY A 219 -15.73 0.73 -6.13
N VAL A 220 -15.27 0.63 -4.89
CA VAL A 220 -13.98 0.03 -4.55
C VAL A 220 -14.10 -1.49 -4.65
N LYS A 221 -13.12 -2.12 -5.29
CA LYS A 221 -13.17 -3.57 -5.54
C LYS A 221 -12.49 -4.38 -4.44
N ASP A 222 -11.51 -3.79 -3.77
CA ASP A 222 -10.67 -4.48 -2.80
C ASP A 222 -10.23 -3.52 -1.70
N PHE A 223 -9.88 -4.08 -0.54
CA PHE A 223 -9.27 -3.34 0.55
C PHE A 223 -7.82 -2.97 0.21
N ALA A 224 -7.26 -2.02 0.94
CA ALA A 224 -5.81 -1.79 0.93
C ALA A 224 -5.08 -3.02 1.50
N PHE A 225 -5.60 -3.56 2.61
CA PHE A 225 -5.14 -4.75 3.33
C PHE A 225 -6.32 -5.38 4.11
N HIS A 226 -6.12 -6.54 4.73
CA HIS A 226 -7.16 -7.17 5.57
C HIS A 226 -7.52 -6.27 6.74
N THR A 227 -8.81 -5.94 6.85
CA THR A 227 -9.32 -5.07 7.91
C THR A 227 -9.08 -5.69 9.29
N ILE A 228 -8.52 -4.92 10.20
CA ILE A 228 -8.42 -5.25 11.62
C ILE A 228 -9.55 -4.52 12.33
N LEU A 229 -10.42 -5.26 12.98
CA LEU A 229 -11.43 -4.74 13.89
C LEU A 229 -11.34 -5.54 15.19
N ALA A 230 -10.62 -5.01 16.15
CA ALA A 230 -10.23 -5.70 17.36
C ALA A 230 -10.83 -5.01 18.59
N SER A 231 -11.55 -5.76 19.45
CA SER A 231 -12.17 -5.23 20.65
C SER A 231 -11.51 -5.72 21.94
N GLY A 232 -11.43 -4.84 22.93
CA GLY A 232 -10.89 -5.18 24.25
C GLY A 232 -9.46 -5.77 24.16
N LYS A 233 -9.27 -6.99 24.67
CA LYS A 233 -7.96 -7.65 24.65
C LYS A 233 -7.44 -7.95 23.24
N ASN A 234 -8.30 -8.24 22.26
CA ASN A 234 -7.89 -8.49 20.89
C ASN A 234 -7.14 -7.29 20.29
N ALA A 235 -7.48 -6.07 20.70
CA ALA A 235 -6.81 -4.84 20.27
C ALA A 235 -5.33 -4.76 20.70
N THR A 236 -4.85 -5.67 21.53
CA THR A 236 -3.42 -5.77 21.90
C THR A 236 -2.62 -6.69 20.97
N VAL A 237 -3.26 -7.33 20.00
CA VAL A 237 -2.63 -8.13 18.96
C VAL A 237 -2.53 -7.28 17.68
N LEU A 238 -1.31 -7.01 17.19
CA LEU A 238 -1.08 -6.03 16.11
C LEU A 238 -1.81 -6.36 14.80
N HIS A 239 -1.77 -7.62 14.38
CA HIS A 239 -2.41 -8.11 13.15
C HIS A 239 -3.49 -9.12 13.52
N TYR A 240 -4.51 -8.67 14.25
CA TYR A 240 -5.68 -9.47 14.57
C TYR A 240 -6.67 -9.40 13.39
N GLU A 241 -6.81 -10.48 12.65
CA GLU A 241 -7.62 -10.55 11.43
C GLU A 241 -8.85 -11.47 11.56
N GLU A 242 -9.01 -12.17 12.68
CA GLU A 242 -10.15 -13.08 12.90
C GLU A 242 -11.48 -12.34 12.94
N ASN A 243 -11.53 -11.17 13.57
CA ASN A 243 -12.69 -10.27 13.68
C ASN A 243 -13.98 -11.00 14.07
N ASP A 244 -13.91 -11.99 14.95
CA ASP A 244 -15.05 -12.88 15.25
C ASP A 244 -15.53 -12.84 16.71
N SER A 245 -14.89 -12.04 17.54
CA SER A 245 -15.19 -11.94 18.96
C SER A 245 -16.35 -10.99 19.23
N MET A 246 -17.02 -11.20 20.38
CA MET A 246 -18.08 -10.30 20.84
C MET A 246 -17.51 -9.02 21.44
N ILE A 247 -18.01 -7.89 20.98
CA ILE A 247 -17.71 -6.57 21.54
C ILE A 247 -18.47 -6.43 22.85
N ASN A 248 -17.74 -6.39 23.98
CA ASN A 248 -18.35 -6.28 25.30
C ASN A 248 -18.53 -4.82 25.72
N GLU A 249 -19.44 -4.59 26.68
CA GLU A 249 -19.65 -3.28 27.29
C GLU A 249 -18.33 -2.74 27.87
N GLY A 250 -18.04 -1.47 27.63
CA GLY A 250 -16.84 -0.79 28.08
C GLY A 250 -15.57 -1.11 27.28
N ASN A 251 -15.62 -1.97 26.26
CA ASN A 251 -14.46 -2.20 25.42
C ASN A 251 -14.10 -0.97 24.56
N LEU A 252 -12.81 -0.77 24.33
CA LEU A 252 -12.35 -0.05 23.15
C LEU A 252 -12.39 -0.97 21.94
N VAL A 253 -12.63 -0.39 20.79
CA VAL A 253 -12.52 -1.01 19.48
C VAL A 253 -11.41 -0.29 18.72
N LEU A 254 -10.41 -1.04 18.30
CA LEU A 254 -9.34 -0.59 17.42
C LEU A 254 -9.68 -1.03 16.00
N LEU A 255 -9.76 -0.07 15.11
CA LEU A 255 -9.80 -0.29 13.66
C LEU A 255 -8.40 -0.06 13.10
N ASP A 256 -8.01 -0.91 12.14
CA ASP A 256 -6.91 -0.66 11.24
C ASP A 256 -7.36 -1.10 9.86
N LEU A 257 -7.53 -0.13 8.98
CA LEU A 257 -8.26 -0.34 7.73
C LEU A 257 -7.94 0.72 6.68
N GLY A 258 -8.10 0.36 5.43
CA GLY A 258 -7.87 1.26 4.31
C GLY A 258 -8.63 0.87 3.05
N ALA A 259 -9.14 1.87 2.34
CA ALA A 259 -9.65 1.70 0.99
C ALA A 259 -8.51 1.73 -0.02
N GLN A 260 -8.72 1.06 -1.16
CA GLN A 260 -7.81 1.11 -2.29
C GLN A 260 -8.47 1.81 -3.48
N LYS A 261 -7.86 2.86 -4.00
CA LYS A 261 -8.35 3.58 -5.19
C LYS A 261 -7.33 3.56 -6.32
N ASP A 262 -7.68 2.91 -7.43
CA ASP A 262 -6.77 2.71 -8.56
C ASP A 262 -5.40 2.15 -8.12
N TYR A 263 -5.41 1.21 -7.18
CA TYR A 263 -4.27 0.58 -6.50
C TYR A 263 -3.50 1.47 -5.52
N TYR A 264 -3.85 2.75 -5.35
CA TYR A 264 -3.30 3.57 -4.27
C TYR A 264 -4.11 3.34 -2.99
N ASN A 265 -3.39 3.19 -1.89
CA ASN A 265 -3.94 2.79 -0.61
C ASN A 265 -4.08 3.98 0.33
N ALA A 266 -5.04 3.88 1.25
CA ALA A 266 -5.07 4.59 2.51
C ALA A 266 -4.69 3.61 3.62
N ASP A 267 -4.18 4.13 4.73
CA ASP A 267 -3.84 3.36 5.92
C ASP A 267 -4.19 4.16 7.15
N ILE A 268 -5.23 3.74 7.87
CA ILE A 268 -5.79 4.50 8.99
C ILE A 268 -6.10 3.58 10.14
N SER A 269 -5.38 3.76 11.24
CA SER A 269 -5.78 3.21 12.54
C SER A 269 -6.64 4.21 13.30
N PHE A 270 -7.72 3.72 13.88
CA PHE A 270 -8.68 4.51 14.62
C PHE A 270 -9.20 3.75 15.84
N THR A 271 -9.12 4.33 17.03
CA THR A 271 -9.62 3.67 18.25
C THR A 271 -10.76 4.47 18.88
N PHE A 272 -11.83 3.78 19.29
CA PHE A 272 -13.01 4.40 19.87
C PHE A 272 -13.67 3.50 20.92
N PRO A 273 -14.51 4.03 21.84
CA PRO A 273 -15.24 3.23 22.81
C PRO A 273 -16.50 2.62 22.19
N ALA A 274 -16.72 1.33 22.34
CA ALA A 274 -17.88 0.62 21.78
C ALA A 274 -19.23 1.29 22.10
N ASP A 275 -19.37 1.79 23.34
CA ASP A 275 -20.61 2.39 23.83
C ASP A 275 -20.64 3.93 23.73
N GLY A 276 -19.68 4.53 23.03
CA GLY A 276 -19.62 5.96 22.73
C GLY A 276 -19.06 6.82 23.88
N LYS A 277 -18.47 6.21 24.91
CA LYS A 277 -17.84 6.93 26.02
C LYS A 277 -16.58 6.24 26.50
N PHE A 278 -15.47 6.96 26.48
CA PHE A 278 -14.22 6.49 27.09
C PHE A 278 -14.31 6.52 28.63
N SER A 279 -13.79 5.50 29.30
CA SER A 279 -13.50 5.57 30.73
C SER A 279 -12.35 6.55 31.04
N SER A 280 -12.18 6.97 32.27
CA SER A 280 -11.06 7.86 32.66
C SER A 280 -9.70 7.22 32.28
N ARG A 281 -9.54 5.91 32.52
CA ARG A 281 -8.31 5.18 32.23
C ARG A 281 -8.03 5.09 30.72
N GLN A 282 -9.05 4.84 29.92
CA GLN A 282 -8.94 4.82 28.47
C GLN A 282 -8.56 6.20 27.91
N LYS A 283 -9.12 7.29 28.47
CA LYS A 283 -8.76 8.67 28.08
C LYS A 283 -7.29 9.00 28.38
N GLU A 284 -6.76 8.54 29.51
CA GLU A 284 -5.34 8.72 29.84
C GLU A 284 -4.45 8.12 28.73
N PHE A 285 -4.63 6.85 28.41
CA PHE A 285 -3.83 6.18 27.36
C PHE A 285 -4.07 6.75 25.97
N TYR A 286 -5.33 7.03 25.63
CA TYR A 286 -5.68 7.59 24.34
C TYR A 286 -4.98 8.92 24.08
N ASN A 287 -4.99 9.80 25.07
CA ASN A 287 -4.35 11.11 24.98
C ASN A 287 -2.81 11.03 24.90
N ILE A 288 -2.19 10.00 25.49
CA ILE A 288 -0.75 9.74 25.34
C ILE A 288 -0.45 9.38 23.88
N VAL A 289 -1.21 8.45 23.28
CA VAL A 289 -1.03 8.06 21.89
C VAL A 289 -1.31 9.23 20.93
N LEU A 290 -2.38 9.98 21.17
CA LEU A 290 -2.71 11.16 20.37
C LEU A 290 -1.63 12.27 20.46
N LYS A 291 -1.03 12.45 21.63
CA LYS A 291 0.11 13.35 21.82
C LYS A 291 1.31 12.87 21.02
N ALA A 292 1.63 11.59 21.09
CA ALA A 292 2.73 11.00 20.33
C ALA A 292 2.54 11.17 18.82
N LEU A 293 1.32 10.94 18.31
CA LEU A 293 0.97 11.19 16.91
C LEU A 293 1.25 12.64 16.51
N LYS A 294 0.67 13.60 17.26
CA LYS A 294 0.80 15.03 16.93
C LYS A 294 2.23 15.54 17.00
N GLU A 295 2.97 15.19 18.04
CA GLU A 295 4.35 15.66 18.21
C GLU A 295 5.29 15.01 17.19
N THR A 296 5.16 13.71 16.90
CA THR A 296 5.97 13.05 15.88
C THR A 296 5.68 13.63 14.48
N THR A 297 4.41 13.80 14.13
CA THR A 297 4.01 14.42 12.85
C THR A 297 4.58 15.83 12.69
N SER A 298 4.63 16.62 13.78
CA SER A 298 5.15 17.98 13.74
C SER A 298 6.63 18.10 13.41
N LEU A 299 7.41 17.03 13.51
CA LEU A 299 8.84 17.00 13.15
C LEU A 299 9.06 16.85 11.65
N ILE A 300 8.04 16.38 10.91
CA ILE A 300 8.19 16.01 9.50
C ILE A 300 8.51 17.23 8.65
N LYS A 301 9.65 17.17 7.99
CA LYS A 301 10.14 18.16 7.04
C LYS A 301 11.24 17.54 6.16
N PRO A 302 11.52 18.11 5.00
CA PRO A 302 12.68 17.70 4.20
C PRO A 302 13.97 17.77 5.02
N GLY A 303 14.83 16.76 4.86
CA GLY A 303 16.11 16.66 5.56
C GLY A 303 16.07 15.94 6.91
N LEU A 304 14.90 15.63 7.47
CA LEU A 304 14.78 14.78 8.66
C LEU A 304 15.16 13.33 8.31
N LYS A 305 15.89 12.65 9.16
CA LYS A 305 16.15 11.21 8.99
C LYS A 305 14.91 10.42 9.40
N PHE A 306 14.51 9.45 8.58
CA PHE A 306 13.35 8.61 8.84
C PHE A 306 13.38 7.94 10.23
N ALA A 307 14.56 7.49 10.67
CA ALA A 307 14.72 6.85 11.97
C ALA A 307 14.37 7.76 13.17
N GLU A 308 14.55 9.08 13.03
CA GLU A 308 14.25 10.05 14.09
C GLU A 308 12.77 10.09 14.47
N LEU A 309 11.86 9.70 13.54
CA LEU A 309 10.42 9.58 13.81
C LEU A 309 10.17 8.55 14.91
N ASN A 310 10.76 7.37 14.76
CA ASN A 310 10.59 6.28 15.73
C ASN A 310 11.26 6.58 17.08
N GLU A 311 12.44 7.19 17.07
CA GLU A 311 13.13 7.61 18.28
C GLU A 311 12.31 8.62 19.07
N ARG A 312 11.75 9.64 18.39
CA ARG A 312 10.91 10.65 19.03
C ARG A 312 9.61 10.07 19.60
N THR A 313 8.93 9.21 18.83
CA THR A 313 7.72 8.54 19.30
C THR A 313 7.98 7.75 20.57
N LYS A 314 9.04 6.94 20.59
CA LYS A 314 9.42 6.17 21.78
C LYS A 314 9.71 7.05 22.98
N SER A 315 10.42 8.17 22.79
CA SER A 315 10.71 9.11 23.86
C SER A 315 9.42 9.69 24.47
N ILE A 316 8.48 10.13 23.62
CA ILE A 316 7.20 10.70 24.08
C ILE A 316 6.39 9.65 24.85
N LEU A 317 6.22 8.45 24.26
CA LEU A 317 5.47 7.38 24.91
C LEU A 317 6.10 6.97 26.24
N ALA A 318 7.43 6.86 26.32
CA ALA A 318 8.13 6.51 27.55
C ALA A 318 7.95 7.59 28.64
N GLU A 319 8.16 8.85 28.28
CA GLU A 319 7.98 9.99 29.22
C GLU A 319 6.57 10.00 29.82
N GLU A 320 5.54 9.91 28.98
CA GLU A 320 4.14 9.92 29.42
C GLU A 320 3.77 8.66 30.22
N CYS A 321 4.23 7.48 29.81
CA CYS A 321 3.98 6.23 30.54
C CYS A 321 4.68 6.20 31.91
N ILE A 322 5.86 6.83 32.03
CA ILE A 322 6.52 7.01 33.35
C ILE A 322 5.71 7.97 34.24
N GLN A 323 5.24 9.10 33.70
CA GLN A 323 4.43 10.06 34.43
C GLN A 323 3.11 9.43 34.91
N LEU A 324 2.48 8.60 34.08
CA LEU A 324 1.27 7.87 34.42
C LEU A 324 1.51 6.70 35.40
N GLY A 325 2.78 6.31 35.63
CA GLY A 325 3.15 5.19 36.48
C GLY A 325 2.94 3.81 35.87
N LEU A 326 2.74 3.72 34.56
CA LEU A 326 2.64 2.45 33.84
C LEU A 326 4.00 1.73 33.77
N ILE A 327 5.07 2.48 33.56
CA ILE A 327 6.45 1.99 33.53
C ILE A 327 7.32 2.83 34.52
N LYS A 328 8.47 2.24 34.91
CA LYS A 328 9.44 2.93 35.79
C LYS A 328 10.65 3.48 35.07
N LYS A 329 10.95 2.94 33.90
CA LYS A 329 12.09 3.32 33.05
C LYS A 329 11.76 3.07 31.57
N GLU A 330 12.37 3.83 30.69
CA GLU A 330 12.16 3.80 29.24
C GLU A 330 12.28 2.38 28.66
N ALA A 331 13.23 1.57 29.14
CA ALA A 331 13.44 0.20 28.63
C ALA A 331 12.20 -0.71 28.81
N GLU A 332 11.27 -0.38 29.68
CA GLU A 332 10.04 -1.15 29.90
C GLU A 332 8.95 -0.81 28.87
N LEU A 333 9.12 0.26 28.08
CA LEU A 333 8.18 0.64 27.04
C LEU A 333 7.97 -0.48 26.01
N SER A 334 8.99 -1.29 25.74
CA SER A 334 8.91 -2.42 24.80
C SER A 334 7.87 -3.49 25.18
N ASN A 335 7.36 -3.48 26.41
CA ASN A 335 6.25 -4.36 26.82
C ASN A 335 4.89 -3.84 26.31
N TYR A 336 4.78 -2.57 25.96
CA TYR A 336 3.54 -1.89 25.60
C TYR A 336 3.56 -1.22 24.24
N TYR A 337 4.75 -1.08 23.61
CA TYR A 337 4.95 -0.55 22.26
C TYR A 337 6.10 -1.29 21.56
N TYR A 338 5.78 -2.08 20.54
CA TYR A 338 6.70 -3.05 19.95
C TYR A 338 6.69 -3.11 18.42
N HIS A 339 6.30 -2.01 17.76
CA HIS A 339 6.39 -1.85 16.29
C HIS A 339 7.07 -0.54 15.89
N GLY A 340 7.29 -0.33 14.60
CA GLY A 340 7.75 0.93 14.04
C GLY A 340 6.62 1.95 13.98
N VAL A 341 6.93 3.24 14.01
CA VAL A 341 5.91 4.30 13.96
C VAL A 341 5.50 4.68 12.55
N SER A 342 6.19 4.18 11.52
CA SER A 342 6.01 4.71 10.17
C SER A 342 6.51 3.76 9.10
N HIS A 343 5.84 3.76 7.97
CA HIS A 343 6.30 3.17 6.71
C HIS A 343 5.85 4.04 5.51
N PHE A 344 6.41 3.78 4.32
CA PHE A 344 5.92 4.43 3.10
C PHE A 344 4.55 3.87 2.71
N LEU A 345 3.72 4.73 2.12
CA LEU A 345 2.39 4.41 1.62
C LEU A 345 2.27 4.78 0.13
N GLY A 346 1.59 3.95 -0.66
CA GLY A 346 1.39 4.22 -2.08
C GLY A 346 0.61 3.14 -2.81
N LEU A 347 1.21 2.53 -3.84
CA LEU A 347 0.61 1.40 -4.57
C LEU A 347 0.56 0.12 -3.74
N ASP A 348 1.40 -0.01 -2.76
CA ASP A 348 1.30 -1.00 -1.69
C ASP A 348 1.05 -0.27 -0.37
N THR A 349 0.39 -0.92 0.59
CA THR A 349 0.18 -0.35 1.93
C THR A 349 1.53 -0.17 2.62
N HIS A 350 2.29 -1.24 2.81
CA HIS A 350 3.71 -1.15 3.13
C HIS A 350 4.47 -0.93 1.81
N ASP A 351 4.51 0.33 1.35
CA ASP A 351 5.06 0.64 0.03
C ASP A 351 6.58 0.48 -0.01
N VAL A 352 7.08 0.32 -1.22
CA VAL A 352 8.48 0.03 -1.53
C VAL A 352 9.39 1.21 -1.19
N GLY A 353 10.68 0.91 -1.01
CA GLY A 353 11.74 1.88 -0.70
C GLY A 353 12.61 1.39 0.46
N SER A 354 13.82 1.88 0.55
CA SER A 354 14.74 1.56 1.65
C SER A 354 14.60 2.59 2.77
N TYR A 355 14.49 2.12 4.01
CA TYR A 355 14.49 2.97 5.22
C TYR A 355 15.91 3.22 5.76
N LYS A 356 16.89 2.42 5.32
CA LYS A 356 18.26 2.54 5.79
C LYS A 356 18.85 3.89 5.39
N ASP A 357 19.28 4.66 6.37
CA ASP A 357 19.84 6.00 6.19
C ASP A 357 18.96 6.97 5.38
N ARG A 358 17.65 6.67 5.28
CA ARG A 358 16.71 7.48 4.54
C ARG A 358 16.51 8.85 5.17
N VAL A 359 16.61 9.86 4.33
CA VAL A 359 16.27 11.25 4.64
C VAL A 359 14.93 11.57 3.96
N LEU A 360 14.05 12.27 4.65
CA LEU A 360 12.76 12.67 4.08
C LEU A 360 12.93 13.71 2.99
N GLU A 361 12.23 13.50 1.88
CA GLU A 361 12.23 14.36 0.71
C GLU A 361 10.80 14.73 0.33
N PRO A 362 10.56 15.91 -0.29
CA PRO A 362 9.24 16.28 -0.80
C PRO A 362 8.67 15.23 -1.75
N GLY A 363 7.38 14.94 -1.63
CA GLY A 363 6.68 13.91 -2.40
C GLY A 363 6.66 12.53 -1.74
N MET A 364 7.40 12.30 -0.65
CA MET A 364 7.25 11.08 0.14
C MET A 364 5.90 11.09 0.87
N VAL A 365 5.18 9.97 0.83
CA VAL A 365 3.99 9.73 1.65
C VAL A 365 4.29 8.60 2.61
N LEU A 366 4.01 8.83 3.89
CA LEU A 366 4.31 7.89 4.97
C LEU A 366 3.21 7.93 6.03
N THR A 367 3.08 6.85 6.78
CA THR A 367 2.18 6.74 7.94
C THR A 367 2.85 7.30 9.19
N ILE A 368 2.06 7.75 10.16
CA ILE A 368 2.49 7.96 11.56
C ILE A 368 1.47 7.28 12.44
N GLU A 369 1.86 6.18 13.08
CA GLU A 369 0.99 5.20 13.72
C GLU A 369 1.42 4.80 15.14
N PRO A 370 1.61 5.72 16.09
CA PRO A 370 1.92 5.34 17.46
C PRO A 370 0.80 4.52 18.08
N GLY A 371 1.16 3.60 18.99
CA GLY A 371 0.19 2.79 19.73
C GLY A 371 0.63 2.50 21.16
N LEU A 372 -0.30 2.03 21.98
CA LEU A 372 -0.07 1.45 23.30
C LEU A 372 -0.98 0.24 23.51
N TYR A 373 -0.41 -0.86 23.98
CA TYR A 373 -1.09 -2.16 24.07
C TYR A 373 -0.91 -2.73 25.48
N ILE A 374 -1.93 -2.55 26.32
CA ILE A 374 -1.93 -2.93 27.73
C ILE A 374 -2.80 -4.19 27.90
N GLU A 375 -2.19 -5.35 27.68
CA GLU A 375 -2.89 -6.64 27.66
C GLU A 375 -3.62 -6.92 28.98
N GLU A 376 -3.01 -6.60 30.10
CA GLU A 376 -3.55 -6.81 31.44
C GLU A 376 -4.81 -5.98 31.75
N GLU A 377 -5.00 -4.85 31.03
CA GLU A 377 -6.19 -4.01 31.14
C GLU A 377 -7.16 -4.22 29.95
N GLY A 378 -6.79 -5.05 28.95
CA GLY A 378 -7.57 -5.23 27.73
C GLY A 378 -7.70 -3.93 26.92
N ILE A 379 -6.67 -3.10 26.90
CA ILE A 379 -6.64 -1.81 26.22
C ILE A 379 -5.57 -1.84 25.14
N GLY A 380 -5.99 -1.77 23.87
CA GLY A 380 -5.14 -1.52 22.72
C GLY A 380 -5.57 -0.24 22.03
N ILE A 381 -4.64 0.66 21.77
CA ILE A 381 -4.89 1.95 21.12
C ILE A 381 -3.82 2.15 20.07
N ARG A 382 -4.23 2.38 18.82
CA ARG A 382 -3.41 2.90 17.71
C ARG A 382 -4.18 4.02 17.05
N ILE A 383 -3.50 5.10 16.76
CA ILE A 383 -4.05 6.25 16.05
C ILE A 383 -3.07 6.59 14.93
N GLU A 384 -3.56 6.64 13.69
CA GLU A 384 -2.71 6.76 12.53
C GLU A 384 -3.21 7.79 11.55
N ASP A 385 -2.27 8.52 10.98
CA ASP A 385 -2.48 9.47 9.91
C ASP A 385 -1.52 9.25 8.75
N ASP A 386 -2.02 9.47 7.52
CA ASP A 386 -1.24 9.48 6.29
C ASP A 386 -0.66 10.88 6.04
N ILE A 387 0.64 10.98 5.89
CA ILE A 387 1.37 12.25 5.85
C ILE A 387 2.16 12.39 4.55
N LEU A 388 1.96 13.49 3.84
CA LEU A 388 2.78 13.91 2.70
C LEU A 388 3.89 14.83 3.17
N VAL A 389 5.13 14.54 2.83
CA VAL A 389 6.26 15.47 2.98
C VAL A 389 6.17 16.53 1.87
N THR A 390 6.12 17.80 2.25
CA THR A 390 6.06 18.94 1.33
C THR A 390 7.41 19.67 1.27
N GLU A 391 7.56 20.66 0.38
CA GLU A 391 8.79 21.46 0.25
C GLU A 391 9.21 22.16 1.56
N ASN A 392 8.24 22.52 2.43
CA ASN A 392 8.50 23.33 3.62
C ASN A 392 8.08 22.65 4.94
N GLY A 393 7.68 21.37 4.90
CA GLY A 393 7.19 20.64 6.08
C GLY A 393 6.37 19.44 5.68
N TYR A 394 5.11 19.39 6.09
CA TYR A 394 4.19 18.29 5.79
C TYR A 394 2.75 18.73 5.53
N GLU A 395 1.98 17.87 4.89
CA GLU A 395 0.52 17.93 4.83
C GLU A 395 -0.04 16.64 5.43
N ASN A 396 -0.89 16.75 6.45
CA ASN A 396 -1.67 15.61 6.94
C ASN A 396 -2.83 15.37 5.97
N LEU A 397 -2.80 14.25 5.24
CA LEU A 397 -3.78 13.89 4.21
C LEU A 397 -5.10 13.42 4.84
N SER A 398 -5.06 12.93 6.07
CA SER A 398 -6.18 12.40 6.86
C SER A 398 -6.72 13.38 7.92
N LYS A 399 -6.32 14.65 7.88
CA LYS A 399 -6.67 15.71 8.87
C LYS A 399 -8.16 15.91 9.11
N ASP A 400 -9.00 15.52 8.15
CA ASP A 400 -10.46 15.66 8.24
C ASP A 400 -11.14 14.49 8.98
N ILE A 401 -10.37 13.53 9.49
CA ILE A 401 -10.85 12.46 10.38
C ILE A 401 -10.77 12.97 11.82
N ILE A 402 -11.87 12.87 12.57
CA ILE A 402 -11.90 13.24 14.00
C ILE A 402 -10.90 12.41 14.80
N ARG A 403 -10.22 13.04 15.79
CA ARG A 403 -9.16 12.36 16.55
C ARG A 403 -9.23 12.62 18.05
N SER A 404 -9.85 13.70 18.53
CA SER A 404 -9.92 13.94 19.96
C SER A 404 -11.01 13.10 20.62
N VAL A 405 -10.83 12.82 21.90
CA VAL A 405 -11.81 12.12 22.75
C VAL A 405 -13.17 12.81 22.66
N GLU A 406 -13.17 14.15 22.73
CA GLU A 406 -14.37 14.98 22.71
C GLU A 406 -15.11 14.88 21.38
N GLU A 407 -14.39 14.94 20.24
CA GLU A 407 -14.99 14.82 18.91
C GLU A 407 -15.61 13.43 18.70
N ILE A 408 -14.92 12.37 19.12
CA ILE A 408 -15.41 10.99 18.98
C ILE A 408 -16.66 10.78 19.84
N GLU A 409 -16.63 11.18 21.14
CA GLU A 409 -17.77 11.05 22.04
C GLU A 409 -18.98 11.88 21.53
N ALA A 410 -18.75 13.09 21.00
CA ALA A 410 -19.80 13.93 20.44
C ALA A 410 -20.40 13.30 19.19
N PHE A 411 -19.58 12.85 18.24
CA PHE A 411 -20.03 12.20 17.01
C PHE A 411 -20.90 10.97 17.30
N MET A 412 -20.44 10.11 18.20
CA MET A 412 -21.19 8.90 18.57
C MET A 412 -22.49 9.21 19.32
N ALA A 413 -22.52 10.28 20.15
CA ALA A 413 -23.72 10.70 20.86
C ALA A 413 -24.79 11.26 19.90
N GLU A 414 -24.39 12.04 18.88
CA GLU A 414 -25.31 12.64 17.90
C GLU A 414 -25.89 11.60 16.92
N ASN A 415 -25.16 10.49 16.69
CA ASN A 415 -25.49 9.50 15.67
C ASN A 415 -25.93 8.13 16.23
N LYS A 416 -26.21 8.03 17.55
CA LYS A 416 -26.82 6.81 18.11
C LYS A 416 -28.23 6.64 17.54
N SER A 417 -28.39 5.61 16.73
CA SER A 417 -29.68 5.16 16.20
C SER A 417 -30.40 4.21 17.18
#